data_759706a6d6a8590ac28c8caf02686857
#
_entry.id   759706a6d6a8590ac28c8caf02686857
#
_cell.length_a   1.000
_cell.length_b   1.000
_cell.length_c   1.000
_cell.angle_alpha   90.00
_cell.angle_beta   90.00
_cell.angle_gamma   90.00
#
_symmetry.space_group_name_H-M   'P 1'
#
loop_
_entity.id
_entity.type
_entity.pdbx_description
1 polymer ?
#
loop_
_entity_poly.entity_id
_entity_poly.type
_entity_poly.pdbx_seq_one_letter_code
_entity_poly.pdbx_strand_id
1 'polypeptide(L)'
;GAAKRKNALGENVIIQSIGACSGVIVAGAIFTLPALYILQAKYPEMTVTFMQVFISSLLGGVLGILFLIPFRKYFVSDMHGKYPFPEATATTQVLISGEKGGSQAKPLLMAGMIGGLYDFIVATFGWWNENFTTRVCSAGEMLAEKAKLVFKVNTGAAVLGLGYIVGLKYASIICAGSLAVWWIIIPGMSAIWGDSVLNAWNPEITSTVGMMSPEEIFKYYAKSIGIGGIAMAGVIGIIRSWSIIKSAVGLAAKEMGGKGNVEKSIIRTQRDLSMKIIAIGSIITLILIVLFFYLDVMQGNLLHTLVAIVLVAGISFLFTTVAANAIAIVGTNPVSGMTLMTLILASVVMVAVGLKGPSGMVAALVMGGVVCTALSMAGGFITDLKIGYWLGSTPAKQETWKFLGTIVSAATVGGVMIILNKTYGFTSGALAAPQANAMAAVIEPLMSGVGAPWLLYGIGAVLAIILTLCKIPALAFALGMFIPLELNVPLVVGGAVNWFVTTRSKDASLNTERGEKGTLLASGFIAGGALMGVISAAMRFGGINLVNEAWLNNTWSEVLALGAYALLILYFIKASMKVK
;
A
#
# COMPACT_ATOMS: atom_id res chain seq x y z
N GLY A 1 23.97 15.84 -0.16
CA GLY A 1 25.28 15.25 -0.05
C GLY A 1 26.34 15.80 -0.98
N ALA A 2 26.01 16.16 -2.22
CA ALA A 2 27.01 16.68 -3.17
C ALA A 2 27.34 18.18 -2.97
N ALA A 3 26.42 18.96 -2.41
CA ALA A 3 26.67 20.35 -2.08
C ALA A 3 27.32 20.44 -0.69
N LYS A 4 28.56 20.90 -0.63
CA LYS A 4 29.35 21.13 0.60
C LYS A 4 28.79 22.29 1.44
N ARG A 5 27.48 22.40 1.61
CA ARG A 5 26.85 23.40 2.47
C ARG A 5 26.82 22.89 3.90
N LYS A 6 27.35 23.67 4.81
CA LYS A 6 27.17 23.45 6.26
C LYS A 6 25.70 23.78 6.61
N ASN A 7 25.07 22.97 7.44
CA ASN A 7 23.70 23.14 7.95
C ASN A 7 22.57 23.00 6.90
N ALA A 8 22.72 22.07 5.93
CA ALA A 8 21.70 21.79 4.94
C ALA A 8 20.59 20.82 5.42
N LEU A 9 20.61 20.37 6.69
CA LEU A 9 19.68 19.35 7.19
C LEU A 9 18.22 19.81 7.11
N GLY A 10 17.92 21.06 7.47
CA GLY A 10 16.58 21.62 7.38
C GLY A 10 16.07 21.72 5.93
N GLU A 11 16.93 22.07 4.98
CA GLU A 11 16.60 22.05 3.55
C GLU A 11 16.33 20.61 3.08
N ASN A 12 17.15 19.66 3.50
CA ASN A 12 17.00 18.25 3.13
C ASN A 12 15.70 17.64 3.67
N VAL A 13 15.23 18.07 4.84
CA VAL A 13 13.92 17.65 5.38
C VAL A 13 12.78 18.11 4.47
N ILE A 14 12.81 19.36 4.00
CA ILE A 14 11.79 19.90 3.09
C ILE A 14 11.85 19.19 1.73
N ILE A 15 13.06 18.99 1.20
CA ILE A 15 13.27 18.25 -0.06
C ILE A 15 12.74 16.82 0.05
N GLN A 16 13.03 16.14 1.16
CA GLN A 16 12.51 14.79 1.43
C GLN A 16 10.98 14.80 1.48
N SER A 17 10.39 15.76 2.17
CA SER A 17 8.93 15.89 2.28
C SER A 17 8.25 16.13 0.93
N ILE A 18 8.86 16.94 0.05
CA ILE A 18 8.37 17.15 -1.31
C ILE A 18 8.55 15.87 -2.14
N GLY A 19 9.74 15.27 -2.08
CA GLY A 19 10.06 14.06 -2.84
C GLY A 19 9.23 12.84 -2.45
N ALA A 20 8.88 12.72 -1.18
CA ALA A 20 8.02 11.65 -0.68
C ALA A 20 6.60 11.67 -1.27
N CYS A 21 6.15 12.80 -1.83
CA CYS A 21 4.87 12.87 -2.52
C CYS A 21 4.76 11.86 -3.66
N SER A 22 5.84 11.57 -4.37
CA SER A 22 5.83 10.62 -5.48
C SER A 22 5.40 9.23 -5.01
N GLY A 23 6.01 8.70 -3.97
CA GLY A 23 5.67 7.39 -3.41
C GLY A 23 4.27 7.35 -2.82
N VAL A 24 3.87 8.42 -2.15
CA VAL A 24 2.55 8.54 -1.51
C VAL A 24 1.42 8.60 -2.54
N ILE A 25 1.56 9.43 -3.58
CA ILE A 25 0.57 9.52 -4.66
C ILE A 25 0.50 8.22 -5.46
N VAL A 26 1.65 7.60 -5.74
CA VAL A 26 1.70 6.29 -6.40
C VAL A 26 0.95 5.25 -5.57
N ALA A 27 1.23 5.15 -4.27
CA ALA A 27 0.56 4.18 -3.41
C ALA A 27 -0.97 4.38 -3.39
N GLY A 28 -1.42 5.63 -3.34
CA GLY A 28 -2.85 5.94 -3.40
C GLY A 28 -3.47 5.61 -4.76
N ALA A 29 -2.80 5.99 -5.84
CA ALA A 29 -3.34 5.85 -7.19
C ALA A 29 -3.30 4.40 -7.70
N ILE A 30 -2.19 3.68 -7.48
CA ILE A 30 -2.00 2.33 -8.06
C ILE A 30 -2.87 1.25 -7.43
N PHE A 31 -3.40 1.49 -6.25
CA PHE A 31 -4.31 0.53 -5.60
C PHE A 31 -5.71 0.54 -6.21
N THR A 32 -6.14 1.65 -6.81
CA THR A 32 -7.51 1.84 -7.26
C THR A 32 -7.64 2.13 -8.74
N LEU A 33 -6.90 3.10 -9.26
CA LEU A 33 -7.11 3.62 -10.60
C LEU A 33 -6.78 2.64 -11.74
N PRO A 34 -5.81 1.71 -11.64
CA PRO A 34 -5.66 0.68 -12.65
C PRO A 34 -6.88 -0.22 -12.83
N ALA A 35 -7.76 -0.31 -11.83
CA ALA A 35 -9.03 -1.01 -11.97
C ALA A 35 -9.93 -0.43 -13.06
N LEU A 36 -9.80 0.87 -13.37
CA LEU A 36 -10.47 1.50 -14.52
C LEU A 36 -10.07 0.83 -15.83
N TYR A 37 -8.78 0.59 -16.03
CA TYR A 37 -8.27 -0.07 -17.23
C TYR A 37 -8.63 -1.56 -17.27
N ILE A 38 -8.63 -2.22 -16.11
CA ILE A 38 -9.03 -3.63 -15.98
C ILE A 38 -10.51 -3.80 -16.39
N LEU A 39 -11.38 -2.95 -15.90
CA LEU A 39 -12.81 -2.99 -16.24
C LEU A 39 -13.08 -2.49 -17.65
N GLN A 40 -12.33 -1.51 -18.16
CA GLN A 40 -12.44 -1.04 -19.54
C GLN A 40 -12.17 -2.17 -20.56
N ALA A 41 -11.23 -3.06 -20.26
CA ALA A 41 -10.97 -4.21 -21.12
C ALA A 41 -12.20 -5.14 -21.26
N LYS A 42 -13.03 -5.22 -20.22
CA LYS A 42 -14.27 -6.00 -20.20
C LYS A 42 -15.49 -5.21 -20.69
N TYR A 43 -15.53 -3.93 -20.37
CA TYR A 43 -16.59 -2.98 -20.74
C TYR A 43 -16.01 -1.84 -21.61
N PRO A 44 -15.88 -2.04 -22.95
CA PRO A 44 -15.23 -1.05 -23.83
C PRO A 44 -15.90 0.31 -23.88
N GLU A 45 -17.16 0.41 -23.46
CA GLU A 45 -17.94 1.64 -23.34
C GLU A 45 -17.47 2.57 -22.21
N MET A 46 -16.67 2.06 -21.28
CA MET A 46 -16.06 2.88 -20.22
C MET A 46 -15.03 3.83 -20.81
N THR A 47 -15.16 5.11 -20.48
CA THR A 47 -14.21 6.14 -20.89
C THR A 47 -13.20 6.38 -19.76
N VAL A 48 -11.94 6.04 -19.99
CA VAL A 48 -10.84 6.29 -19.05
C VAL A 48 -9.89 7.32 -19.64
N THR A 49 -9.77 8.48 -19.01
CA THR A 49 -8.97 9.59 -19.47
C THR A 49 -7.81 9.88 -18.52
N PHE A 50 -6.74 10.49 -19.05
CA PHE A 50 -5.64 11.01 -18.23
C PHE A 50 -6.14 12.00 -17.16
N MET A 51 -7.10 12.86 -17.54
CA MET A 51 -7.64 13.87 -16.61
C MET A 51 -8.37 13.25 -15.42
N GLN A 52 -9.07 12.15 -15.58
CA GLN A 52 -9.69 11.42 -14.47
C GLN A 52 -8.66 10.94 -13.47
N VAL A 53 -7.57 10.34 -13.93
CA VAL A 53 -6.47 9.85 -13.09
C VAL A 53 -5.73 11.01 -12.43
N PHE A 54 -5.38 12.03 -13.20
CA PHE A 54 -4.65 13.20 -12.72
C PHE A 54 -5.44 14.00 -11.67
N ILE A 55 -6.69 14.34 -11.95
CA ILE A 55 -7.52 15.17 -11.05
C ILE A 55 -7.87 14.39 -9.78
N SER A 56 -8.24 13.13 -9.88
CA SER A 56 -8.54 12.31 -8.70
C SER A 56 -7.32 12.16 -7.78
N SER A 57 -6.15 11.94 -8.33
CA SER A 57 -4.91 11.87 -7.57
C SER A 57 -4.50 13.21 -6.98
N LEU A 58 -4.62 14.28 -7.75
CA LEU A 58 -4.29 15.64 -7.30
C LEU A 58 -5.20 16.11 -6.16
N LEU A 59 -6.51 16.08 -6.39
CA LEU A 59 -7.48 16.56 -5.41
C LEU A 59 -7.52 15.65 -4.17
N GLY A 60 -7.38 14.34 -4.35
CA GLY A 60 -7.24 13.41 -3.23
C GLY A 60 -6.01 13.71 -2.39
N GLY A 61 -4.86 13.91 -3.02
CA GLY A 61 -3.62 14.27 -2.33
C GLY A 61 -3.71 15.60 -1.57
N VAL A 62 -4.27 16.63 -2.19
CA VAL A 62 -4.51 17.94 -1.54
C VAL A 62 -5.46 17.79 -0.35
N LEU A 63 -6.54 17.05 -0.51
CA LEU A 63 -7.50 16.80 0.56
C LEU A 63 -6.86 16.06 1.74
N GLY A 64 -6.01 15.07 1.46
CA GLY A 64 -5.26 14.33 2.47
C GLY A 64 -4.30 15.21 3.28
N ILE A 65 -3.61 16.15 2.63
CA ILE A 65 -2.76 17.12 3.31
C ILE A 65 -3.61 17.99 4.26
N LEU A 66 -4.68 18.58 3.73
CA LEU A 66 -5.52 19.52 4.49
C LEU A 66 -6.23 18.84 5.67
N PHE A 67 -6.71 17.62 5.50
CA PHE A 67 -7.39 16.89 6.56
C PHE A 67 -6.43 16.35 7.63
N LEU A 68 -5.17 16.13 7.30
CA LEU A 68 -4.18 15.66 8.27
C LEU A 68 -3.68 16.77 9.21
N ILE A 69 -3.50 17.98 8.72
CA ILE A 69 -2.85 19.05 9.49
C ILE A 69 -3.47 19.26 10.88
N PRO A 70 -4.80 19.23 11.07
CA PRO A 70 -5.41 19.34 12.41
C PRO A 70 -4.97 18.24 13.40
N PHE A 71 -4.56 17.07 12.90
CA PHE A 71 -4.12 15.94 13.73
C PHE A 71 -2.62 15.92 14.00
N ARG A 72 -1.82 16.75 13.30
CA ARG A 72 -0.36 16.75 13.43
C ARG A 72 0.11 16.89 14.88
N LYS A 73 -0.40 17.87 15.58
CA LYS A 73 0.02 18.16 16.96
C LYS A 73 -0.15 16.94 17.85
N TYR A 74 -1.28 16.28 17.74
CA TYR A 74 -1.58 15.09 18.53
C TYR A 74 -0.57 13.97 18.27
N PHE A 75 -0.44 13.52 17.01
CA PHE A 75 0.40 12.37 16.67
C PHE A 75 1.89 12.64 16.80
N VAL A 76 2.32 13.83 16.43
CA VAL A 76 3.75 14.17 16.30
C VAL A 76 4.33 14.69 17.61
N SER A 77 3.61 15.56 18.30
CA SER A 77 4.07 16.28 19.48
C SER A 77 3.53 15.72 20.79
N ASP A 78 2.21 15.65 20.95
CA ASP A 78 1.59 15.28 22.22
C ASP A 78 1.83 13.80 22.56
N MET A 79 1.91 12.93 21.55
CA MET A 79 2.20 11.51 21.70
C MET A 79 3.67 11.17 21.46
N HIS A 80 4.56 12.16 21.57
CA HIS A 80 5.99 11.93 21.43
C HIS A 80 6.51 10.90 22.45
N GLY A 81 7.28 9.94 21.96
CA GLY A 81 7.81 8.83 22.77
C GLY A 81 6.85 7.66 22.98
N LYS A 82 5.55 7.81 22.66
CA LYS A 82 4.57 6.72 22.76
C LYS A 82 4.42 5.94 21.46
N TYR A 83 4.58 6.61 20.33
CA TYR A 83 4.53 6.00 19.01
C TYR A 83 5.92 5.82 18.42
N PRO A 84 6.27 4.63 17.90
CA PRO A 84 7.62 4.34 17.42
C PRO A 84 7.97 5.01 16.08
N PHE A 85 7.00 5.29 15.21
CA PHE A 85 7.21 5.83 13.87
C PHE A 85 8.36 5.16 13.11
N PRO A 86 8.28 3.87 12.79
CA PRO A 86 9.44 3.12 12.28
C PRO A 86 9.99 3.65 10.96
N GLU A 87 9.13 4.05 10.02
CA GLU A 87 9.57 4.64 8.75
C GLU A 87 10.23 6.02 8.94
N ALA A 88 9.65 6.86 9.81
CA ALA A 88 10.23 8.16 10.13
C ALA A 88 11.59 8.01 10.80
N THR A 89 11.76 7.02 11.67
CA THR A 89 13.04 6.71 12.31
C THR A 89 14.10 6.35 11.26
N ALA A 90 13.79 5.43 10.36
CA ALA A 90 14.71 5.03 9.31
C ALA A 90 15.09 6.19 8.39
N THR A 91 14.12 6.98 7.94
CA THR A 91 14.35 8.14 7.07
C THR A 91 15.16 9.24 7.77
N THR A 92 14.89 9.48 9.05
CA THR A 92 15.66 10.44 9.86
C THR A 92 17.14 10.05 9.92
N GLN A 93 17.42 8.77 10.14
CA GLN A 93 18.80 8.27 10.13
C GLN A 93 19.49 8.42 8.78
N VAL A 94 18.76 8.18 7.68
CA VAL A 94 19.29 8.41 6.33
C VAL A 94 19.66 9.88 6.11
N LEU A 95 18.80 10.80 6.54
CA LEU A 95 19.07 12.25 6.42
C LEU A 95 20.27 12.69 7.24
N ILE A 96 20.37 12.24 8.48
CA ILE A 96 21.53 12.52 9.37
C ILE A 96 22.80 11.92 8.77
N SER A 97 22.75 10.71 8.26
CA SER A 97 23.87 10.03 7.62
C SER A 97 24.33 10.76 6.36
N GLY A 98 23.39 11.28 5.59
CA GLY A 98 23.67 12.10 4.41
C GLY A 98 24.39 13.42 4.74
N GLU A 99 24.08 14.04 5.87
CA GLU A 99 24.77 15.23 6.34
C GLU A 99 26.18 14.94 6.88
N LYS A 100 26.30 13.89 7.70
CA LYS A 100 27.59 13.47 8.27
C LYS A 100 28.54 12.87 7.22
N GLY A 101 28.02 12.31 6.13
CA GLY A 101 28.76 11.75 5.00
C GLY A 101 29.51 10.45 5.29
N GLY A 102 30.11 9.88 4.28
CA GLY A 102 31.16 8.84 4.36
C GLY A 102 30.69 7.44 4.76
N SER A 103 30.99 7.01 5.98
CA SER A 103 30.89 5.61 6.38
C SER A 103 29.46 5.04 6.52
N GLN A 104 28.47 5.89 6.76
CA GLN A 104 27.07 5.46 6.94
C GLN A 104 26.29 5.37 5.62
N ALA A 105 26.62 6.18 4.62
CA ALA A 105 25.99 6.11 3.30
C ALA A 105 26.46 4.88 2.49
N LYS A 106 27.68 4.41 2.73
CA LYS A 106 28.27 3.28 1.99
C LYS A 106 27.45 1.97 2.07
N PRO A 107 26.97 1.51 3.26
CA PRO A 107 26.13 0.33 3.34
C PRO A 107 24.83 0.45 2.55
N LEU A 108 24.18 1.62 2.58
CA LEU A 108 22.96 1.90 1.83
C LEU A 108 23.18 1.81 0.33
N LEU A 109 24.22 2.47 -0.18
CA LEU A 109 24.56 2.46 -1.61
C LEU A 109 24.97 1.06 -2.10
N MET A 110 25.79 0.35 -1.31
CA MET A 110 26.21 -1.01 -1.65
C MET A 110 25.01 -1.96 -1.70
N ALA A 111 24.12 -1.89 -0.71
CA ALA A 111 22.90 -2.68 -0.69
C ALA A 111 21.96 -2.30 -1.84
N GLY A 112 21.84 -1.02 -2.15
CA GLY A 112 21.07 -0.54 -3.30
C GLY A 112 21.59 -1.06 -4.64
N MET A 113 22.90 -1.10 -4.81
CA MET A 113 23.52 -1.68 -6.00
C MET A 113 23.31 -3.20 -6.08
N ILE A 114 23.56 -3.92 -4.99
CA ILE A 114 23.45 -5.39 -4.99
C ILE A 114 21.99 -5.82 -5.14
N GLY A 115 21.08 -5.28 -4.34
CA GLY A 115 19.65 -5.60 -4.41
C GLY A 115 19.03 -5.14 -5.73
N GLY A 116 19.40 -3.95 -6.20
CA GLY A 116 18.94 -3.42 -7.48
C GLY A 116 19.42 -4.26 -8.65
N LEU A 117 20.69 -4.65 -8.70
CA LEU A 117 21.21 -5.53 -9.74
C LEU A 117 20.59 -6.91 -9.72
N TYR A 118 20.36 -7.45 -8.52
CA TYR A 118 19.68 -8.73 -8.34
C TYR A 118 18.27 -8.70 -8.96
N ASP A 119 17.46 -7.74 -8.58
CA ASP A 119 16.09 -7.60 -9.09
C ASP A 119 16.07 -7.23 -10.59
N PHE A 120 17.06 -6.44 -11.05
CA PHE A 120 17.21 -6.09 -12.47
C PHE A 120 17.53 -7.29 -13.34
N ILE A 121 18.42 -8.17 -12.88
CA ILE A 121 18.78 -9.41 -13.61
C ILE A 121 17.56 -10.29 -13.78
N VAL A 122 16.77 -10.46 -12.71
CA VAL A 122 15.53 -11.25 -12.77
C VAL A 122 14.53 -10.64 -13.73
N ALA A 123 14.25 -9.33 -13.60
CA ALA A 123 13.24 -8.65 -14.38
C ALA A 123 13.61 -8.47 -15.86
N THR A 124 14.90 -8.26 -16.18
CA THR A 124 15.36 -7.91 -17.52
C THR A 124 15.86 -9.10 -18.29
N PHE A 125 16.66 -9.96 -17.67
CA PHE A 125 17.30 -11.11 -18.32
C PHE A 125 16.59 -12.43 -18.04
N GLY A 126 15.89 -12.55 -16.90
CA GLY A 126 15.24 -13.79 -16.50
C GLY A 126 16.22 -14.95 -16.31
N TRP A 127 17.41 -14.69 -15.74
CA TRP A 127 18.41 -15.74 -15.50
C TRP A 127 17.93 -16.78 -14.50
N TRP A 128 17.04 -16.40 -13.59
CA TRP A 128 16.28 -17.30 -12.73
C TRP A 128 14.86 -16.78 -12.57
N ASN A 129 13.97 -17.65 -12.11
CA ASN A 129 12.58 -17.29 -11.93
C ASN A 129 12.39 -16.35 -10.72
N GLU A 130 11.44 -15.44 -10.81
CA GLU A 130 11.06 -14.56 -9.70
C GLU A 130 10.44 -15.31 -8.54
N ASN A 131 9.70 -16.38 -8.84
CA ASN A 131 9.00 -17.19 -7.85
C ASN A 131 9.48 -18.63 -7.87
N PHE A 132 9.57 -19.23 -6.69
CA PHE A 132 9.73 -20.66 -6.53
C PHE A 132 8.40 -21.29 -6.11
N THR A 133 8.05 -22.44 -6.66
CA THR A 133 6.84 -23.20 -6.30
C THR A 133 7.18 -24.65 -6.00
N THR A 134 6.41 -25.29 -5.12
CA THR A 134 6.56 -26.73 -4.85
C THR A 134 6.19 -27.62 -6.02
N ARG A 135 5.59 -27.09 -7.08
CA ARG A 135 5.32 -27.79 -8.34
C ARG A 135 6.57 -28.19 -9.12
N VAL A 136 7.72 -27.77 -8.69
CA VAL A 136 9.04 -28.16 -9.26
C VAL A 136 9.28 -29.67 -9.20
N CYS A 137 8.75 -30.34 -8.20
CA CYS A 137 8.83 -31.79 -8.06
C CYS A 137 7.47 -32.46 -8.32
N SER A 138 7.49 -33.67 -8.85
CA SER A 138 6.28 -34.44 -9.17
C SER A 138 5.37 -34.68 -7.97
N ALA A 139 5.92 -34.87 -6.79
CA ALA A 139 5.17 -35.00 -5.56
C ALA A 139 4.43 -33.71 -5.18
N GLY A 140 5.07 -32.55 -5.35
CA GLY A 140 4.47 -31.23 -5.12
C GLY A 140 3.35 -30.93 -6.11
N GLU A 141 3.52 -31.29 -7.37
CA GLU A 141 2.48 -31.12 -8.39
C GLU A 141 1.26 -32.00 -8.10
N MET A 142 1.50 -33.26 -7.72
CA MET A 142 0.42 -34.16 -7.30
C MET A 142 -0.34 -33.64 -6.07
N LEU A 143 0.35 -33.04 -5.10
CA LEU A 143 -0.29 -32.41 -3.94
C LEU A 143 -1.13 -31.18 -4.37
N ALA A 144 -0.63 -30.38 -5.30
CA ALA A 144 -1.36 -29.23 -5.81
C ALA A 144 -2.64 -29.64 -6.59
N GLU A 145 -2.58 -30.71 -7.38
CA GLU A 145 -3.72 -31.19 -8.15
C GLU A 145 -4.76 -31.91 -7.28
N LYS A 146 -4.32 -32.84 -6.44
CA LYS A 146 -5.22 -33.70 -5.66
C LYS A 146 -5.66 -33.10 -4.33
N ALA A 147 -4.73 -32.56 -3.56
CA ALA A 147 -4.98 -32.00 -2.24
C ALA A 147 -5.14 -30.47 -2.24
N LYS A 148 -4.93 -29.81 -3.38
CA LYS A 148 -4.93 -28.34 -3.51
C LYS A 148 -3.93 -27.64 -2.60
N LEU A 149 -2.86 -28.32 -2.24
CA LEU A 149 -1.77 -27.79 -1.41
C LEU A 149 -0.62 -27.30 -2.30
N VAL A 150 -0.28 -26.04 -2.17
CA VAL A 150 0.85 -25.44 -2.88
C VAL A 150 1.61 -24.50 -1.94
N PHE A 151 2.91 -24.47 -2.09
CA PHE A 151 3.77 -23.48 -1.43
C PHE A 151 4.49 -22.67 -2.51
N LYS A 152 4.54 -21.36 -2.33
CA LYS A 152 5.18 -20.41 -3.25
C LYS A 152 5.96 -19.39 -2.46
N VAL A 153 7.06 -18.93 -3.00
CA VAL A 153 7.88 -17.86 -2.43
C VAL A 153 8.47 -16.99 -3.54
N ASN A 154 8.29 -15.68 -3.41
CA ASN A 154 8.98 -14.71 -4.24
C ASN A 154 10.41 -14.52 -3.74
N THR A 155 11.38 -14.57 -4.63
CA THR A 155 12.80 -14.52 -4.31
C THR A 155 13.42 -13.13 -4.53
N GLY A 156 12.60 -12.08 -4.61
CA GLY A 156 13.05 -10.71 -4.85
C GLY A 156 13.77 -10.08 -3.66
N ALA A 157 14.76 -9.24 -3.95
CA ALA A 157 15.52 -8.52 -2.94
C ALA A 157 14.68 -7.46 -2.22
N ALA A 158 13.85 -6.73 -2.97
CA ALA A 158 12.98 -5.70 -2.40
C ALA A 158 11.99 -6.26 -1.37
N VAL A 159 11.39 -7.40 -1.66
CA VAL A 159 10.44 -8.06 -0.75
C VAL A 159 11.12 -8.58 0.52
N LEU A 160 12.35 -9.12 0.38
CA LEU A 160 13.17 -9.49 1.53
C LEU A 160 13.45 -8.28 2.43
N GLY A 161 13.84 -7.16 1.84
CA GLY A 161 14.06 -5.89 2.57
C GLY A 161 12.81 -5.40 3.27
N LEU A 162 11.67 -5.48 2.62
CA LEU A 162 10.38 -5.13 3.22
C LEU A 162 10.08 -6.00 4.44
N GLY A 163 10.28 -7.30 4.34
CA GLY A 163 10.10 -8.24 5.45
C GLY A 163 10.99 -7.94 6.65
N TYR A 164 12.24 -7.54 6.38
CA TYR A 164 13.16 -7.10 7.44
C TYR A 164 12.62 -5.89 8.22
N ILE A 165 12.10 -4.89 7.50
CA ILE A 165 11.55 -3.66 8.12
C ILE A 165 10.25 -3.93 8.87
N VAL A 166 9.36 -4.73 8.30
CA VAL A 166 8.09 -5.13 8.95
C VAL A 166 8.32 -5.86 10.27
N GLY A 167 9.36 -6.68 10.33
CA GLY A 167 9.73 -7.46 11.51
C GLY A 167 8.95 -8.77 11.64
N LEU A 168 9.51 -9.67 12.44
CA LEU A 168 9.01 -11.05 12.54
C LEU A 168 7.57 -11.14 13.05
N LYS A 169 7.19 -10.31 14.02
CA LYS A 169 5.85 -10.35 14.63
C LYS A 169 4.74 -10.14 13.62
N TYR A 170 4.77 -9.03 12.89
CA TYR A 170 3.74 -8.69 11.90
C TYR A 170 3.86 -9.55 10.65
N ALA A 171 5.08 -9.84 10.20
CA ALA A 171 5.30 -10.74 9.08
C ALA A 171 4.71 -12.13 9.35
N SER A 172 4.86 -12.66 10.56
CA SER A 172 4.28 -13.94 10.95
C SER A 172 2.76 -13.92 10.96
N ILE A 173 2.13 -12.83 11.40
CA ILE A 173 0.67 -12.69 11.40
C ILE A 173 0.15 -12.61 9.96
N ILE A 174 0.79 -11.85 9.10
CA ILE A 174 0.43 -11.74 7.68
C ILE A 174 0.56 -13.12 7.00
N CYS A 175 1.67 -13.81 7.22
CA CYS A 175 1.90 -15.14 6.66
C CYS A 175 0.93 -16.19 7.23
N ALA A 176 0.57 -16.09 8.51
CA ALA A 176 -0.46 -16.96 9.10
C ALA A 176 -1.81 -16.81 8.37
N GLY A 177 -2.19 -15.59 8.00
CA GLY A 177 -3.36 -15.33 7.17
C GLY A 177 -3.27 -16.01 5.80
N SER A 178 -2.13 -15.92 5.12
CA SER A 178 -1.87 -16.62 3.86
C SER A 178 -1.94 -18.13 4.01
N LEU A 179 -1.31 -18.69 5.01
CA LEU A 179 -1.31 -20.14 5.24
C LEU A 179 -2.71 -20.65 5.61
N ALA A 180 -3.48 -19.88 6.36
CA ALA A 180 -4.88 -20.22 6.64
C ALA A 180 -5.71 -20.33 5.36
N VAL A 181 -5.51 -19.43 4.41
CA VAL A 181 -6.19 -19.49 3.10
C VAL A 181 -5.67 -20.65 2.27
N TRP A 182 -4.36 -20.72 2.06
CA TRP A 182 -3.78 -21.64 1.07
C TRP A 182 -3.68 -23.09 1.55
N TRP A 183 -3.60 -23.33 2.84
CA TRP A 183 -3.42 -24.67 3.40
C TRP A 183 -4.64 -25.20 4.16
N ILE A 184 -5.61 -24.36 4.48
CA ILE A 184 -6.83 -24.76 5.20
C ILE A 184 -8.07 -24.48 4.36
N ILE A 185 -8.30 -23.23 3.95
CA ILE A 185 -9.54 -22.83 3.27
C ILE A 185 -9.62 -23.43 1.86
N ILE A 186 -8.58 -23.29 1.04
CA ILE A 186 -8.57 -23.78 -0.34
C ILE A 186 -8.70 -25.31 -0.38
N PRO A 187 -7.89 -26.10 0.33
CA PRO A 187 -8.07 -27.54 0.41
C PRO A 187 -9.43 -27.95 1.00
N GLY A 188 -9.87 -27.24 2.03
CA GLY A 188 -11.18 -27.50 2.67
C GLY A 188 -12.35 -27.25 1.74
N MET A 189 -12.34 -26.19 0.96
CA MET A 189 -13.36 -25.92 -0.06
C MET A 189 -13.40 -27.00 -1.13
N SER A 190 -12.25 -27.45 -1.60
CA SER A 190 -12.18 -28.54 -2.57
C SER A 190 -12.67 -29.86 -2.00
N ALA A 191 -12.41 -30.13 -0.71
CA ALA A 191 -12.87 -31.38 -0.07
C ALA A 191 -14.37 -31.38 0.20
N ILE A 192 -14.96 -30.24 0.56
CA ILE A 192 -16.40 -30.16 0.93
C ILE A 192 -17.29 -29.93 -0.28
N TRP A 193 -16.92 -29.05 -1.19
CA TRP A 193 -17.70 -28.63 -2.35
C TRP A 193 -17.08 -29.00 -3.70
N GLY A 194 -16.20 -30.00 -3.72
CA GLY A 194 -15.47 -30.39 -4.92
C GLY A 194 -16.34 -30.69 -6.14
N ASP A 195 -17.51 -31.26 -5.93
CA ASP A 195 -18.46 -31.62 -7.00
C ASP A 195 -19.47 -30.50 -7.33
N SER A 196 -19.40 -29.37 -6.63
CA SER A 196 -20.35 -28.28 -6.76
C SER A 196 -19.78 -27.12 -7.61
N VAL A 197 -20.67 -26.46 -8.35
CA VAL A 197 -20.38 -25.21 -9.05
C VAL A 197 -20.93 -24.06 -8.21
N LEU A 198 -20.06 -23.28 -7.60
CA LEU A 198 -20.42 -22.12 -6.76
C LEU A 198 -20.30 -20.83 -7.57
N ASN A 199 -21.38 -20.43 -8.23
CA ASN A 199 -21.38 -19.31 -9.18
C ASN A 199 -22.51 -18.30 -8.95
N ALA A 200 -23.08 -18.23 -7.75
CA ALA A 200 -24.23 -17.38 -7.46
C ALA A 200 -23.99 -15.88 -7.75
N TRP A 201 -22.76 -15.41 -7.62
CA TRP A 201 -22.37 -14.00 -7.85
C TRP A 201 -21.49 -13.80 -9.09
N ASN A 202 -21.06 -14.87 -9.74
CA ASN A 202 -20.25 -14.80 -10.96
C ASN A 202 -20.64 -15.89 -11.94
N PRO A 203 -21.46 -15.56 -12.97
CA PRO A 203 -21.90 -16.52 -13.99
C PRO A 203 -20.77 -17.08 -14.86
N GLU A 204 -19.59 -16.46 -14.87
CA GLU A 204 -18.42 -16.95 -15.63
C GLU A 204 -17.81 -18.22 -15.03
N ILE A 205 -18.12 -18.51 -13.78
CA ILE A 205 -17.66 -19.75 -13.13
C ILE A 205 -18.52 -20.91 -13.62
N THR A 206 -17.94 -21.77 -14.44
CA THR A 206 -18.60 -22.95 -15.01
C THR A 206 -18.04 -24.26 -14.51
N SER A 207 -16.83 -24.24 -13.93
CA SER A 207 -16.17 -25.45 -13.41
C SER A 207 -16.57 -25.76 -11.98
N THR A 208 -16.52 -27.05 -11.62
CA THR A 208 -16.66 -27.46 -10.22
C THR A 208 -15.43 -27.03 -9.41
N VAL A 209 -15.59 -26.81 -8.11
CA VAL A 209 -14.48 -26.39 -7.23
C VAL A 209 -13.33 -27.42 -7.24
N GLY A 210 -13.64 -28.72 -7.31
CA GLY A 210 -12.62 -29.76 -7.35
C GLY A 210 -11.77 -29.79 -8.62
N MET A 211 -12.30 -29.26 -9.73
CA MET A 211 -11.56 -29.16 -10.99
C MET A 211 -10.72 -27.89 -11.12
N MET A 212 -10.90 -26.93 -10.21
CA MET A 212 -10.14 -25.69 -10.19
C MET A 212 -8.74 -25.93 -9.65
N SER A 213 -7.77 -25.15 -10.16
CA SER A 213 -6.45 -25.04 -9.53
C SER A 213 -6.55 -24.31 -8.19
N PRO A 214 -5.58 -24.46 -7.28
CA PRO A 214 -5.56 -23.69 -6.04
C PRO A 214 -5.63 -22.18 -6.27
N GLU A 215 -4.98 -21.69 -7.32
CA GLU A 215 -4.97 -20.28 -7.70
C GLU A 215 -6.37 -19.79 -8.14
N GLU A 216 -7.12 -20.62 -8.86
CA GLU A 216 -8.49 -20.29 -9.26
C GLU A 216 -9.44 -20.26 -8.06
N ILE A 217 -9.33 -21.21 -7.13
CA ILE A 217 -10.10 -21.21 -5.89
C ILE A 217 -9.78 -19.96 -5.05
N PHE A 218 -8.51 -19.60 -4.98
CA PHE A 218 -8.09 -18.36 -4.33
C PHE A 218 -8.74 -17.13 -4.96
N LYS A 219 -8.64 -17.02 -6.28
CA LYS A 219 -9.18 -15.90 -7.06
C LYS A 219 -10.70 -15.75 -6.90
N TYR A 220 -11.44 -16.84 -6.99
CA TYR A 220 -12.90 -16.78 -7.03
C TYR A 220 -13.56 -16.77 -5.65
N TYR A 221 -12.95 -17.37 -4.65
CA TYR A 221 -13.59 -17.57 -3.34
C TYR A 221 -12.77 -17.05 -2.16
N ALA A 222 -11.59 -17.57 -1.95
CA ALA A 222 -10.82 -17.32 -0.73
C ALA A 222 -10.42 -15.87 -0.56
N LYS A 223 -10.10 -15.17 -1.64
CA LYS A 223 -9.77 -13.75 -1.66
C LYS A 223 -10.90 -12.87 -1.13
N SER A 224 -12.15 -13.23 -1.39
CA SER A 224 -13.33 -12.51 -0.90
C SER A 224 -13.46 -12.56 0.62
N ILE A 225 -13.03 -13.64 1.24
CA ILE A 225 -12.97 -13.73 2.72
C ILE A 225 -11.98 -12.72 3.27
N GLY A 226 -10.81 -12.59 2.65
CA GLY A 226 -9.82 -11.57 2.98
C GLY A 226 -10.35 -10.15 2.82
N ILE A 227 -11.09 -9.87 1.75
CA ILE A 227 -11.74 -8.57 1.51
C ILE A 227 -12.69 -8.21 2.66
N GLY A 228 -13.55 -9.14 3.06
CA GLY A 228 -14.48 -8.94 4.18
C GLY A 228 -13.75 -8.68 5.50
N GLY A 229 -12.66 -9.40 5.75
CA GLY A 229 -11.80 -9.20 6.91
C GLY A 229 -11.13 -7.83 6.95
N ILE A 230 -10.62 -7.36 5.82
CA ILE A 230 -10.01 -6.04 5.68
C ILE A 230 -11.05 -4.93 5.90
N ALA A 231 -12.23 -5.07 5.31
CA ALA A 231 -13.31 -4.10 5.46
C ALA A 231 -13.73 -3.97 6.94
N MET A 232 -13.94 -5.08 7.63
CA MET A 232 -14.30 -5.06 9.05
C MET A 232 -13.17 -4.53 9.93
N ALA A 233 -11.92 -4.86 9.64
CA ALA A 233 -10.77 -4.30 10.34
C ALA A 233 -10.69 -2.77 10.19
N GLY A 234 -11.06 -2.23 9.03
CA GLY A 234 -11.20 -0.79 8.80
C GLY A 234 -12.28 -0.16 9.71
N VAL A 235 -13.45 -0.78 9.82
CA VAL A 235 -14.54 -0.33 10.73
C VAL A 235 -14.06 -0.32 12.18
N ILE A 236 -13.43 -1.40 12.62
CA ILE A 236 -12.87 -1.51 13.98
C ILE A 236 -11.83 -0.42 14.23
N GLY A 237 -11.00 -0.12 13.23
CA GLY A 237 -10.01 0.96 13.29
C GLY A 237 -10.65 2.33 13.51
N ILE A 238 -11.75 2.65 12.83
CA ILE A 238 -12.52 3.89 13.04
C ILE A 238 -13.08 3.96 14.47
N ILE A 239 -13.70 2.88 14.94
CA ILE A 239 -14.29 2.82 16.28
C ILE A 239 -13.21 3.07 17.35
N ARG A 240 -12.04 2.45 17.21
CA ARG A 240 -10.91 2.64 18.14
C ARG A 240 -10.32 4.04 18.10
N SER A 241 -10.36 4.70 16.96
CA SER A 241 -9.81 6.06 16.76
C SER A 241 -10.83 7.17 17.06
N TRP A 242 -12.04 6.83 17.45
CA TRP A 242 -13.13 7.81 17.63
C TRP A 242 -12.80 8.93 18.61
N SER A 243 -12.17 8.61 19.74
CA SER A 243 -11.74 9.60 20.74
C SER A 243 -10.73 10.60 20.18
N ILE A 244 -9.80 10.14 19.34
CA ILE A 244 -8.79 10.97 18.70
C ILE A 244 -9.45 11.91 17.69
N ILE A 245 -10.37 11.40 16.88
CA ILE A 245 -11.14 12.17 15.90
C ILE A 245 -11.92 13.29 16.61
N LYS A 246 -12.63 12.95 17.67
CA LYS A 246 -13.41 13.90 18.48
C LYS A 246 -12.53 15.00 19.08
N SER A 247 -11.35 14.66 19.61
CA SER A 247 -10.41 15.61 20.18
C SER A 247 -9.87 16.58 19.15
N ALA A 248 -9.47 16.09 17.97
CA ALA A 248 -8.93 16.93 16.91
C ALA A 248 -9.97 17.88 16.32
N VAL A 249 -11.21 17.43 16.13
CA VAL A 249 -12.32 18.29 15.70
C VAL A 249 -12.60 19.38 16.73
N GLY A 250 -12.58 19.04 18.01
CA GLY A 250 -12.78 20.00 19.10
C GLY A 250 -11.70 21.09 19.15
N LEU A 251 -10.44 20.73 18.94
CA LEU A 251 -9.32 21.68 18.87
C LEU A 251 -9.45 22.61 17.66
N ALA A 252 -9.73 22.06 16.48
CA ALA A 252 -9.93 22.85 15.27
C ALA A 252 -11.08 23.85 15.41
N ALA A 253 -12.20 23.43 16.00
CA ALA A 253 -13.35 24.30 16.27
C ALA A 253 -13.02 25.45 17.23
N LYS A 254 -12.23 25.20 18.27
CA LYS A 254 -11.77 26.22 19.22
C LYS A 254 -10.85 27.26 18.55
N GLU A 255 -9.93 26.83 17.70
CA GLU A 255 -9.04 27.73 16.96
C GLU A 255 -9.81 28.60 15.96
N MET A 256 -10.80 28.05 15.26
CA MET A 256 -11.64 28.80 14.34
C MET A 256 -12.56 29.81 15.06
N GLY A 257 -13.00 29.51 16.27
CA GLY A 257 -13.87 30.36 17.07
C GLY A 257 -13.20 31.62 17.67
N GLY A 258 -11.94 31.87 17.40
CA GLY A 258 -11.23 33.09 17.81
C GLY A 258 -11.03 33.25 19.34
N LYS A 259 -11.27 32.22 20.12
CA LYS A 259 -11.13 32.23 21.58
C LYS A 259 -9.71 31.91 22.09
N GLY A 260 -8.71 32.11 21.29
CA GLY A 260 -7.34 31.86 21.70
C GLY A 260 -6.37 32.91 21.13
N ASN A 261 -5.82 33.74 22.00
CA ASN A 261 -4.61 34.54 21.74
C ASN A 261 -3.36 33.62 21.58
N VAL A 262 -3.51 32.51 20.87
CA VAL A 262 -2.51 31.44 20.80
C VAL A 262 -1.43 31.72 19.74
N GLU A 263 -1.71 32.62 18.78
CA GLU A 263 -0.78 32.87 17.65
C GLU A 263 0.52 33.58 18.04
N LYS A 264 0.56 34.29 19.16
CA LYS A 264 1.76 35.05 19.58
C LYS A 264 2.80 34.25 20.38
N SER A 265 2.48 33.05 20.84
CA SER A 265 3.34 32.25 21.72
C SER A 265 3.79 30.90 21.15
N ILE A 266 3.45 30.58 19.88
CA ILE A 266 3.79 29.29 19.28
C ILE A 266 5.24 29.29 18.80
N ILE A 267 6.02 28.32 19.28
CA ILE A 267 7.40 28.09 18.86
C ILE A 267 7.41 27.74 17.36
N ARG A 268 8.42 28.20 16.63
CA ARG A 268 8.58 27.93 15.19
C ARG A 268 8.40 26.45 14.83
N THR A 269 8.92 25.52 15.63
CA THR A 269 8.87 24.07 15.41
C THR A 269 7.48 23.46 15.67
N GLN A 270 6.53 24.23 16.17
CA GLN A 270 5.14 23.83 16.40
C GLN A 270 4.13 24.62 15.55
N ARG A 271 4.63 25.48 14.65
CA ARG A 271 3.79 26.34 13.82
C ARG A 271 3.30 25.60 12.59
N ASP A 272 1.99 25.34 12.55
CA ASP A 272 1.26 24.84 11.38
C ASP A 272 0.72 26.00 10.53
N LEU A 273 0.20 25.67 9.36
CA LEU A 273 -0.67 26.57 8.59
C LEU A 273 -1.89 26.94 9.46
N SER A 274 -2.35 28.19 9.35
CA SER A 274 -3.50 28.63 10.14
C SER A 274 -4.75 27.80 9.81
N MET A 275 -5.60 27.53 10.81
CA MET A 275 -6.83 26.78 10.61
C MET A 275 -7.80 27.47 9.63
N LYS A 276 -7.72 28.80 9.50
CA LYS A 276 -8.48 29.54 8.48
C LYS A 276 -8.05 29.17 7.06
N ILE A 277 -6.74 29.10 6.81
CA ILE A 277 -6.19 28.68 5.51
C ILE A 277 -6.61 27.23 5.21
N ILE A 278 -6.52 26.34 6.19
CA ILE A 278 -6.91 24.94 6.05
C ILE A 278 -8.41 24.82 5.74
N ALA A 279 -9.26 25.54 6.45
CA ALA A 279 -10.71 25.54 6.23
C ALA A 279 -11.06 26.06 4.84
N ILE A 280 -10.50 27.18 4.43
CA ILE A 280 -10.73 27.76 3.09
C ILE A 280 -10.19 26.82 2.02
N GLY A 281 -9.00 26.27 2.17
CA GLY A 281 -8.40 25.33 1.23
C GLY A 281 -9.22 24.03 1.12
N SER A 282 -9.74 23.52 2.22
CA SER A 282 -10.62 22.34 2.24
C SER A 282 -11.93 22.60 1.51
N ILE A 283 -12.56 23.76 1.73
CA ILE A 283 -13.79 24.15 1.04
C ILE A 283 -13.53 24.28 -0.46
N ILE A 284 -12.46 24.96 -0.87
CA ILE A 284 -12.11 25.10 -2.29
C ILE A 284 -11.85 23.74 -2.93
N THR A 285 -11.12 22.86 -2.26
CA THR A 285 -10.83 21.51 -2.75
C THR A 285 -12.10 20.69 -2.91
N LEU A 286 -13.02 20.75 -1.95
CA LEU A 286 -14.31 20.06 -2.03
C LEU A 286 -15.18 20.62 -3.16
N ILE A 287 -15.17 21.92 -3.39
CA ILE A 287 -15.87 22.54 -4.52
C ILE A 287 -15.28 22.05 -5.85
N LEU A 288 -13.96 21.97 -5.97
CA LEU A 288 -13.30 21.44 -7.17
C LEU A 288 -13.63 19.96 -7.40
N ILE A 289 -13.71 19.17 -6.35
CA ILE A 289 -14.14 17.76 -6.45
C ILE A 289 -15.60 17.67 -6.90
N VAL A 290 -16.48 18.52 -6.37
CA VAL A 290 -17.88 18.57 -6.80
C VAL A 290 -17.99 18.93 -8.28
N LEU A 291 -17.25 19.94 -8.74
CA LEU A 291 -17.22 20.31 -10.15
C LEU A 291 -16.71 19.17 -11.04
N PHE A 292 -15.66 18.52 -10.62
CA PHE A 292 -15.10 17.38 -11.34
C PHE A 292 -16.10 16.20 -11.41
N PHE A 293 -16.75 15.87 -10.31
CA PHE A 293 -17.75 14.80 -10.30
C PHE A 293 -18.98 15.18 -11.15
N TYR A 294 -19.47 16.40 -11.04
CA TYR A 294 -20.64 16.84 -11.79
C TYR A 294 -20.40 16.86 -13.31
N LEU A 295 -19.27 17.41 -13.74
CA LEU A 295 -18.99 17.61 -15.16
C LEU A 295 -18.50 16.34 -15.87
N ASP A 296 -17.69 15.53 -15.22
CA ASP A 296 -17.01 14.39 -15.87
C ASP A 296 -17.57 13.04 -15.41
N VAL A 297 -17.61 12.81 -14.11
CA VAL A 297 -17.88 11.47 -13.54
C VAL A 297 -19.37 11.13 -13.51
N MET A 298 -20.21 12.07 -13.10
CA MET A 298 -21.66 11.88 -12.91
C MET A 298 -22.51 12.41 -14.08
N GLN A 299 -21.88 12.88 -15.13
CA GLN A 299 -22.54 13.33 -16.37
C GLN A 299 -23.70 14.31 -16.14
N GLY A 300 -23.53 15.27 -15.23
CA GLY A 300 -24.51 16.32 -14.93
C GLY A 300 -25.62 15.94 -13.95
N ASN A 301 -25.53 14.78 -13.29
CA ASN A 301 -26.51 14.39 -12.26
C ASN A 301 -26.15 15.00 -10.91
N LEU A 302 -26.93 15.99 -10.46
CA LEU A 302 -26.69 16.70 -9.22
C LEU A 302 -26.85 15.82 -7.97
N LEU A 303 -27.87 14.96 -7.95
CA LEU A 303 -28.10 14.05 -6.80
C LEU A 303 -26.94 13.10 -6.60
N HIS A 304 -26.47 12.46 -7.67
CA HIS A 304 -25.32 11.55 -7.62
C HIS A 304 -24.06 12.30 -7.18
N THR A 305 -23.85 13.51 -7.66
CA THR A 305 -22.70 14.35 -7.26
C THR A 305 -22.73 14.71 -5.78
N LEU A 306 -23.87 15.12 -5.25
CA LEU A 306 -24.01 15.47 -3.83
C LEU A 306 -23.80 14.26 -2.92
N VAL A 307 -24.36 13.12 -3.27
CA VAL A 307 -24.15 11.88 -2.53
C VAL A 307 -22.66 11.49 -2.56
N ALA A 308 -22.03 11.56 -3.72
CA ALA A 308 -20.63 11.24 -3.90
C ALA A 308 -19.71 12.13 -3.05
N ILE A 309 -19.94 13.45 -3.03
CA ILE A 309 -19.09 14.38 -2.27
C ILE A 309 -19.24 14.18 -0.76
N VAL A 310 -20.43 13.91 -0.28
CA VAL A 310 -20.67 13.59 1.14
C VAL A 310 -19.91 12.33 1.56
N LEU A 311 -19.98 11.28 0.74
CA LEU A 311 -19.26 10.04 0.99
C LEU A 311 -17.74 10.26 0.97
N VAL A 312 -17.21 10.89 -0.08
CA VAL A 312 -15.76 11.10 -0.25
C VAL A 312 -15.21 11.97 0.88
N ALA A 313 -15.85 13.09 1.18
CA ALA A 313 -15.39 13.99 2.24
C ALA A 313 -15.47 13.33 3.62
N GLY A 314 -16.59 12.69 3.95
CA GLY A 314 -16.80 12.05 5.23
C GLY A 314 -15.84 10.89 5.48
N ILE A 315 -15.71 10.00 4.52
CA ILE A 315 -14.84 8.82 4.63
C ILE A 315 -13.36 9.25 4.66
N SER A 316 -12.94 10.18 3.81
CA SER A 316 -11.56 10.68 3.79
C SER A 316 -11.19 11.30 5.13
N PHE A 317 -12.06 12.10 5.73
CA PHE A 317 -11.81 12.71 7.03
C PHE A 317 -11.71 11.68 8.16
N LEU A 318 -12.66 10.75 8.24
CA LEU A 318 -12.65 9.71 9.27
C LEU A 318 -11.42 8.80 9.17
N PHE A 319 -11.07 8.40 7.97
CA PHE A 319 -9.95 7.48 7.75
C PHE A 319 -8.58 8.14 7.86
N THR A 320 -8.48 9.46 7.74
CA THR A 320 -7.21 10.18 7.96
C THR A 320 -6.59 9.85 9.31
N THR A 321 -7.39 9.83 10.35
CA THR A 321 -6.94 9.49 11.71
C THR A 321 -6.48 8.04 11.82
N VAL A 322 -7.20 7.13 11.19
CA VAL A 322 -6.85 5.69 11.17
C VAL A 322 -5.53 5.47 10.44
N ALA A 323 -5.35 6.12 9.29
CA ALA A 323 -4.11 6.04 8.52
C ALA A 323 -2.91 6.58 9.30
N ALA A 324 -3.06 7.75 9.93
CA ALA A 324 -2.01 8.36 10.74
C ALA A 324 -1.64 7.48 11.95
N ASN A 325 -2.62 6.91 12.63
CA ASN A 325 -2.41 6.03 13.77
C ASN A 325 -1.69 4.73 13.36
N ALA A 326 -2.10 4.12 12.26
CA ALA A 326 -1.47 2.91 11.74
C ALA A 326 0.01 3.14 11.39
N ILE A 327 0.30 4.22 10.69
CA ILE A 327 1.69 4.60 10.36
C ILE A 327 2.52 4.88 11.61
N ALA A 328 1.96 5.59 12.58
CA ALA A 328 2.66 5.94 13.82
C ALA A 328 3.08 4.69 14.63
N ILE A 329 2.24 3.67 14.65
CA ILE A 329 2.46 2.46 15.45
C ILE A 329 3.24 1.40 14.66
N VAL A 330 2.82 1.10 13.45
CA VAL A 330 3.30 -0.06 12.68
C VAL A 330 4.22 0.33 11.53
N GLY A 331 4.15 1.56 11.07
CA GLY A 331 4.88 2.03 9.87
C GLY A 331 4.25 1.60 8.56
N THR A 332 3.09 0.93 8.59
CA THR A 332 2.35 0.54 7.38
C THR A 332 1.02 1.26 7.30
N ASN A 333 0.70 1.72 6.11
CA ASN A 333 -0.56 2.41 5.86
C ASN A 333 -1.61 1.40 5.36
N PRO A 334 -2.73 1.20 6.06
CA PRO A 334 -3.77 0.24 5.66
C PRO A 334 -4.67 0.77 4.54
N VAL A 335 -4.10 1.48 3.58
CA VAL A 335 -4.82 2.17 2.48
C VAL A 335 -5.69 1.22 1.69
N SER A 336 -5.17 0.05 1.33
CA SER A 336 -5.91 -0.93 0.51
C SER A 336 -7.19 -1.42 1.18
N GLY A 337 -7.14 -1.69 2.47
CA GLY A 337 -8.30 -2.16 3.22
C GLY A 337 -9.36 -1.08 3.40
N MET A 338 -8.95 0.11 3.78
CA MET A 338 -9.87 1.24 3.94
C MET A 338 -10.49 1.66 2.61
N THR A 339 -9.73 1.55 1.51
CA THR A 339 -10.26 1.83 0.18
C THR A 339 -11.26 0.77 -0.26
N LEU A 340 -11.00 -0.51 -0.02
CA LEU A 340 -11.98 -1.57 -0.30
C LEU A 340 -13.31 -1.34 0.42
N MET A 341 -13.25 -0.98 1.70
CA MET A 341 -14.44 -0.61 2.46
C MET A 341 -15.16 0.60 1.85
N THR A 342 -14.40 1.62 1.45
CA THR A 342 -14.94 2.81 0.78
C THR A 342 -15.66 2.43 -0.51
N LEU A 343 -15.05 1.57 -1.32
CA LEU A 343 -15.63 1.11 -2.59
C LEU A 343 -16.91 0.30 -2.39
N ILE A 344 -16.93 -0.58 -1.40
CA ILE A 344 -18.15 -1.34 -1.06
C ILE A 344 -19.25 -0.38 -0.64
N LEU A 345 -18.98 0.52 0.27
CA LEU A 345 -19.95 1.50 0.76
C LEU A 345 -20.43 2.44 -0.34
N ALA A 346 -19.49 3.01 -1.10
CA ALA A 346 -19.80 3.89 -2.22
C ALA A 346 -20.66 3.17 -3.28
N SER A 347 -20.31 1.95 -3.65
CA SER A 347 -21.05 1.16 -4.63
C SER A 347 -22.48 0.87 -4.16
N VAL A 348 -22.64 0.42 -2.92
CA VAL A 348 -23.98 0.14 -2.35
C VAL A 348 -24.84 1.40 -2.33
N VAL A 349 -24.30 2.53 -1.86
CA VAL A 349 -25.05 3.78 -1.78
C VAL A 349 -25.35 4.34 -3.17
N MET A 350 -24.41 4.32 -4.10
CA MET A 350 -24.63 4.81 -5.46
C MET A 350 -25.66 3.98 -6.23
N VAL A 351 -25.65 2.66 -6.05
CA VAL A 351 -26.70 1.78 -6.61
C VAL A 351 -28.07 2.11 -6.01
N ALA A 352 -28.13 2.39 -4.72
CA ALA A 352 -29.39 2.78 -4.06
C ALA A 352 -29.97 4.08 -4.60
N VAL A 353 -29.13 5.02 -5.06
CA VAL A 353 -29.58 6.28 -5.71
C VAL A 353 -29.71 6.18 -7.23
N GLY A 354 -29.57 4.99 -7.80
CA GLY A 354 -29.85 4.69 -9.20
C GLY A 354 -28.66 4.71 -10.15
N LEU A 355 -27.43 4.87 -9.67
CA LEU A 355 -26.23 4.81 -10.51
C LEU A 355 -25.68 3.39 -10.60
N LYS A 356 -25.80 2.77 -11.76
CA LYS A 356 -25.44 1.37 -12.05
C LYS A 356 -24.65 1.24 -13.36
N GLY A 357 -24.09 0.07 -13.58
CA GLY A 357 -23.43 -0.30 -14.83
C GLY A 357 -22.06 0.35 -15.01
N PRO A 358 -21.54 0.44 -16.24
CA PRO A 358 -20.20 0.95 -16.51
C PRO A 358 -19.96 2.37 -16.01
N SER A 359 -20.91 3.27 -16.13
CA SER A 359 -20.81 4.64 -15.58
C SER A 359 -20.74 4.64 -14.05
N GLY A 360 -21.45 3.75 -13.38
CA GLY A 360 -21.36 3.54 -11.95
C GLY A 360 -20.01 2.99 -11.51
N MET A 361 -19.44 2.08 -12.30
CA MET A 361 -18.10 1.55 -12.06
C MET A 361 -17.03 2.64 -12.11
N VAL A 362 -17.06 3.48 -13.12
CA VAL A 362 -16.16 4.65 -13.24
C VAL A 362 -16.34 5.58 -12.04
N ALA A 363 -17.57 5.92 -11.68
CA ALA A 363 -17.87 6.79 -10.55
C ALA A 363 -17.31 6.23 -9.23
N ALA A 364 -17.58 4.97 -8.92
CA ALA A 364 -17.10 4.35 -7.71
C ALA A 364 -15.56 4.29 -7.65
N LEU A 365 -14.91 3.94 -8.76
CA LEU A 365 -13.44 3.88 -8.82
C LEU A 365 -12.79 5.25 -8.71
N VAL A 366 -13.36 6.27 -9.32
CA VAL A 366 -12.84 7.65 -9.18
C VAL A 366 -13.03 8.15 -7.75
N MET A 367 -14.20 7.92 -7.14
CA MET A 367 -14.43 8.21 -5.71
C MET A 367 -13.41 7.49 -4.82
N GLY A 368 -13.24 6.20 -5.04
CA GLY A 368 -12.26 5.38 -4.34
C GLY A 368 -10.82 5.88 -4.56
N GLY A 369 -10.49 6.32 -5.76
CA GLY A 369 -9.19 6.90 -6.10
C GLY A 369 -8.90 8.19 -5.34
N VAL A 370 -9.87 9.08 -5.22
CA VAL A 370 -9.76 10.30 -4.41
C VAL A 370 -9.54 9.95 -2.93
N VAL A 371 -10.35 9.07 -2.37
CA VAL A 371 -10.23 8.63 -0.97
C VAL A 371 -8.91 7.92 -0.72
N CYS A 372 -8.54 6.98 -1.59
CA CYS A 372 -7.29 6.22 -1.49
C CYS A 372 -6.06 7.12 -1.48
N THR A 373 -6.03 8.10 -2.38
CA THR A 373 -4.94 9.07 -2.46
C THR A 373 -4.91 9.98 -1.25
N ALA A 374 -6.07 10.41 -0.74
CA ALA A 374 -6.15 11.20 0.48
C ALA A 374 -5.61 10.44 1.70
N LEU A 375 -5.97 9.17 1.85
CA LEU A 375 -5.50 8.31 2.94
C LEU A 375 -4.00 8.01 2.84
N SER A 376 -3.52 7.74 1.65
CA SER A 376 -2.11 7.52 1.38
C SER A 376 -1.29 8.78 1.72
N MET A 377 -1.78 9.95 1.29
CA MET A 377 -1.15 11.23 1.59
C MET A 377 -1.12 11.51 3.09
N ALA A 378 -2.23 11.31 3.78
CA ALA A 378 -2.30 11.51 5.23
C ALA A 378 -1.28 10.64 5.98
N GLY A 379 -1.21 9.35 5.65
CA GLY A 379 -0.27 8.42 6.26
C GLY A 379 1.20 8.74 5.96
N GLY A 380 1.52 9.06 4.71
CA GLY A 380 2.88 9.45 4.34
C GLY A 380 3.30 10.79 4.93
N PHE A 381 2.39 11.76 4.94
CA PHE A 381 2.71 13.10 5.41
C PHE A 381 2.90 13.19 6.92
N ILE A 382 2.19 12.39 7.72
CA ILE A 382 2.44 12.34 9.17
C ILE A 382 3.87 11.83 9.48
N THR A 383 4.39 10.94 8.65
CA THR A 383 5.77 10.48 8.71
C THR A 383 6.75 11.63 8.45
N ASP A 384 6.52 12.40 7.39
CA ASP A 384 7.36 13.54 7.05
C ASP A 384 7.35 14.61 8.16
N LEU A 385 6.20 14.88 8.73
CA LEU A 385 6.04 15.84 9.83
C LEU A 385 6.74 15.35 11.11
N LYS A 386 6.76 14.04 11.36
CA LYS A 386 7.53 13.47 12.48
C LYS A 386 9.03 13.57 12.27
N ILE A 387 9.51 13.34 11.05
CA ILE A 387 10.91 13.57 10.68
C ILE A 387 11.29 15.03 10.92
N GLY A 388 10.45 15.96 10.45
CA GLY A 388 10.66 17.39 10.67
C GLY A 388 10.66 17.78 12.15
N TYR A 389 9.82 17.16 12.96
CA TYR A 389 9.79 17.36 14.41
C TYR A 389 11.11 16.96 15.07
N TRP A 390 11.64 15.79 14.76
CA TRP A 390 12.91 15.32 15.31
C TRP A 390 14.11 16.14 14.85
N LEU A 391 14.08 16.66 13.63
CA LEU A 391 15.17 17.41 13.03
C LEU A 391 15.01 18.94 13.16
N GLY A 392 13.98 19.41 13.84
CA GLY A 392 13.76 20.82 14.13
C GLY A 392 13.28 21.66 12.95
N SER A 393 12.59 21.06 11.97
CA SER A 393 11.98 21.78 10.85
C SER A 393 10.70 22.51 11.25
N THR A 394 10.30 23.52 10.47
CA THR A 394 9.04 24.23 10.67
C THR A 394 7.91 23.46 9.96
N PRO A 395 6.88 22.96 10.67
CA PRO A 395 5.79 22.22 10.05
C PRO A 395 5.09 22.98 8.94
N ALA A 396 4.80 24.27 9.14
CA ALA A 396 4.15 25.10 8.13
C ALA A 396 4.88 25.16 6.77
N LYS A 397 6.20 25.09 6.78
CA LYS A 397 7.00 25.03 5.54
C LYS A 397 6.88 23.68 4.85
N GLN A 398 6.93 22.58 5.61
CA GLN A 398 6.69 21.24 5.05
C GLN A 398 5.28 21.15 4.45
N GLU A 399 4.27 21.64 5.15
CA GLU A 399 2.89 21.67 4.72
C GLU A 399 2.69 22.47 3.43
N THR A 400 3.28 23.67 3.35
CA THR A 400 3.18 24.54 2.17
C THR A 400 3.80 23.91 0.93
N TRP A 401 5.01 23.39 1.04
CA TRP A 401 5.73 22.83 -0.10
C TRP A 401 5.27 21.42 -0.50
N LYS A 402 4.56 20.74 0.39
CA LYS A 402 3.94 19.44 0.08
C LYS A 402 2.96 19.52 -1.10
N PHE A 403 2.26 20.62 -1.26
CA PHE A 403 1.34 20.84 -2.39
C PHE A 403 2.06 20.83 -3.74
N LEU A 404 3.26 21.41 -3.83
CA LEU A 404 4.06 21.37 -5.06
C LEU A 404 4.40 19.94 -5.46
N GLY A 405 4.89 19.14 -4.52
CA GLY A 405 5.18 17.73 -4.76
C GLY A 405 3.95 16.94 -5.18
N THR A 406 2.79 17.24 -4.61
CA THR A 406 1.52 16.60 -4.96
C THR A 406 1.12 16.86 -6.41
N ILE A 407 1.24 18.11 -6.90
CA ILE A 407 0.92 18.47 -8.29
C ILE A 407 1.80 17.72 -9.27
N VAL A 408 3.10 17.76 -9.08
CA VAL A 408 4.08 17.10 -9.96
C VAL A 408 3.90 15.58 -9.94
N SER A 409 3.70 15.01 -8.77
CA SER A 409 3.53 13.57 -8.61
C SER A 409 2.24 13.06 -9.25
N ALA A 410 1.14 13.77 -9.10
CA ALA A 410 -0.15 13.40 -9.71
C ALA A 410 -0.07 13.39 -11.25
N ALA A 411 0.58 14.39 -11.85
CA ALA A 411 0.79 14.45 -13.29
C ALA A 411 1.67 13.29 -13.77
N THR A 412 2.77 13.03 -13.07
CA THR A 412 3.71 11.94 -13.40
C THR A 412 3.04 10.57 -13.29
N VAL A 413 2.30 10.32 -12.22
CA VAL A 413 1.59 9.05 -12.02
C VAL A 413 0.56 8.79 -13.11
N GLY A 414 -0.20 9.80 -13.49
CA GLY A 414 -1.16 9.68 -14.60
C GLY A 414 -0.48 9.27 -15.91
N GLY A 415 0.64 9.90 -16.24
CA GLY A 415 1.44 9.56 -17.42
C GLY A 415 2.03 8.15 -17.36
N VAL A 416 2.60 7.77 -16.22
CA VAL A 416 3.18 6.42 -16.02
C VAL A 416 2.11 5.34 -16.10
N MET A 417 0.91 5.55 -15.56
CA MET A 417 -0.18 4.58 -15.69
C MET A 417 -0.57 4.32 -17.14
N ILE A 418 -0.64 5.37 -17.95
CA ILE A 418 -0.92 5.20 -19.40
C ILE A 418 0.19 4.37 -20.07
N ILE A 419 1.43 4.67 -19.76
CA ILE A 419 2.58 3.94 -20.31
C ILE A 419 2.53 2.47 -19.89
N LEU A 420 2.31 2.18 -18.63
CA LEU A 420 2.21 0.81 -18.10
C LEU A 420 1.05 0.04 -18.71
N ASN A 421 -0.11 0.69 -18.86
CA ASN A 421 -1.27 0.06 -19.49
C ASN A 421 -1.00 -0.28 -20.99
N LYS A 422 -0.36 0.60 -21.72
CA LYS A 422 -0.01 0.37 -23.14
C LYS A 422 1.08 -0.67 -23.32
N THR A 423 2.05 -0.73 -22.41
CA THR A 423 3.22 -1.62 -22.53
C THR A 423 2.93 -3.04 -22.07
N TYR A 424 2.35 -3.18 -20.87
CA TYR A 424 2.11 -4.49 -20.27
C TYR A 424 0.63 -4.86 -20.23
N GLY A 425 -0.26 -3.88 -20.12
CA GLY A 425 -1.66 -4.08 -19.77
C GLY A 425 -1.85 -4.60 -18.35
N PHE A 426 -2.86 -4.11 -17.66
CA PHE A 426 -3.19 -4.55 -16.29
C PHE A 426 -3.92 -5.89 -16.24
N THR A 427 -4.34 -6.43 -17.38
CA THR A 427 -5.06 -7.70 -17.52
C THR A 427 -4.18 -8.87 -17.94
N SER A 428 -2.99 -8.60 -18.47
CA SER A 428 -2.13 -9.62 -19.07
C SER A 428 -1.37 -10.51 -18.08
N GLY A 429 -1.41 -10.21 -16.79
CA GLY A 429 -0.60 -10.90 -15.77
C GLY A 429 0.88 -10.52 -15.75
N ALA A 430 1.38 -9.81 -16.76
CA ALA A 430 2.77 -9.32 -16.82
C ALA A 430 3.01 -8.18 -15.81
N LEU A 431 1.97 -7.45 -15.46
CA LEU A 431 2.00 -6.39 -14.47
C LEU A 431 1.12 -6.76 -13.29
N ALA A 432 1.72 -7.07 -12.16
CA ALA A 432 1.00 -7.41 -10.95
C ALA A 432 0.34 -6.16 -10.34
N ALA A 433 -0.97 -6.11 -10.36
CA ALA A 433 -1.76 -5.08 -9.68
C ALA A 433 -2.83 -5.75 -8.79
N PRO A 434 -2.42 -6.48 -7.73
CA PRO A 434 -3.36 -7.33 -6.98
C PRO A 434 -4.46 -6.53 -6.29
N GLN A 435 -4.15 -5.34 -5.77
CA GLN A 435 -5.14 -4.48 -5.12
C GLN A 435 -6.14 -3.92 -6.14
N ALA A 436 -5.68 -3.44 -7.29
CA ALA A 436 -6.56 -2.92 -8.34
C ALA A 436 -7.47 -4.03 -8.92
N ASN A 437 -6.94 -5.23 -9.08
CA ASN A 437 -7.75 -6.40 -9.46
C ASN A 437 -8.83 -6.71 -8.41
N ALA A 438 -8.49 -6.58 -7.13
CA ALA A 438 -9.47 -6.74 -6.06
C ALA A 438 -10.54 -5.65 -6.07
N MET A 439 -10.14 -4.39 -6.32
CA MET A 439 -11.08 -3.29 -6.44
C MET A 439 -12.07 -3.54 -7.60
N ALA A 440 -11.56 -3.95 -8.75
CA ALA A 440 -12.39 -4.34 -9.89
C ALA A 440 -13.34 -5.49 -9.55
N ALA A 441 -12.84 -6.53 -8.89
CA ALA A 441 -13.62 -7.70 -8.50
C ALA A 441 -14.74 -7.40 -7.48
N VAL A 442 -14.56 -6.37 -6.68
CA VAL A 442 -15.59 -5.91 -5.73
C VAL A 442 -16.65 -5.04 -6.43
N ILE A 443 -16.21 -4.11 -7.27
CA ILE A 443 -17.10 -3.13 -7.88
C ILE A 443 -17.97 -3.77 -8.97
N GLU A 444 -17.41 -4.64 -9.78
CA GLU A 444 -18.12 -5.22 -10.93
C GLU A 444 -19.44 -5.91 -10.52
N PRO A 445 -19.48 -6.87 -9.58
CA PRO A 445 -20.72 -7.51 -9.20
C PRO A 445 -21.72 -6.56 -8.53
N LEU A 446 -21.23 -5.60 -7.74
CA LEU A 446 -22.09 -4.62 -7.06
C LEU A 446 -22.80 -3.69 -8.04
N MET A 447 -22.08 -3.25 -9.08
CA MET A 447 -22.60 -2.30 -10.07
C MET A 447 -23.34 -2.96 -11.24
N SER A 448 -23.04 -4.22 -11.56
CA SER A 448 -23.72 -4.96 -12.63
C SER A 448 -25.06 -5.57 -12.21
N GLY A 449 -25.39 -5.54 -10.92
CA GLY A 449 -26.64 -6.10 -10.40
C GLY A 449 -26.65 -7.61 -10.23
N VAL A 450 -25.54 -8.31 -10.51
CA VAL A 450 -25.39 -9.77 -10.30
C VAL A 450 -25.31 -10.09 -8.81
N GLY A 451 -24.94 -9.12 -7.99
CA GLY A 451 -24.72 -9.28 -6.56
C GLY A 451 -23.25 -9.50 -6.22
N ALA A 452 -22.96 -9.63 -4.93
CA ALA A 452 -21.63 -9.85 -4.41
C ALA A 452 -21.60 -11.10 -3.52
N PRO A 453 -20.42 -11.71 -3.27
CA PRO A 453 -20.30 -12.85 -2.36
C PRO A 453 -20.42 -12.42 -0.89
N TRP A 454 -21.59 -11.93 -0.51
CA TRP A 454 -21.85 -11.39 0.83
C TRP A 454 -21.57 -12.38 1.95
N LEU A 455 -21.82 -13.68 1.70
CA LEU A 455 -21.52 -14.73 2.68
C LEU A 455 -20.00 -14.81 2.96
N LEU A 456 -19.18 -14.76 1.91
CA LEU A 456 -17.72 -14.81 2.03
C LEU A 456 -17.18 -13.53 2.72
N TYR A 457 -17.72 -12.37 2.36
CA TYR A 457 -17.42 -11.12 3.05
C TYR A 457 -17.82 -11.17 4.52
N GLY A 458 -18.98 -11.74 4.82
CA GLY A 458 -19.46 -11.93 6.19
C GLY A 458 -18.57 -12.86 7.01
N ILE A 459 -18.11 -13.96 6.44
CA ILE A 459 -17.16 -14.89 7.09
C ILE A 459 -15.85 -14.15 7.42
N GLY A 460 -15.31 -13.39 6.49
CA GLY A 460 -14.10 -12.58 6.71
C GLY A 460 -14.32 -11.53 7.80
N ALA A 461 -15.46 -10.86 7.82
CA ALA A 461 -15.81 -9.87 8.84
C ALA A 461 -15.91 -10.48 10.24
N VAL A 462 -16.56 -11.64 10.37
CA VAL A 462 -16.66 -12.38 11.65
C VAL A 462 -15.28 -12.83 12.11
N LEU A 463 -14.44 -13.31 11.20
CA LEU A 463 -13.07 -13.70 11.52
C LEU A 463 -12.25 -12.50 12.03
N ALA A 464 -12.41 -11.33 11.41
CA ALA A 464 -11.76 -10.10 11.87
C ALA A 464 -12.19 -9.69 13.28
N ILE A 465 -13.47 -9.83 13.60
CA ILE A 465 -13.99 -9.58 14.94
C ILE A 465 -13.38 -10.56 15.95
N ILE A 466 -13.35 -11.84 15.64
CA ILE A 466 -12.78 -12.88 16.50
C ILE A 466 -11.28 -12.61 16.75
N LEU A 467 -10.52 -12.30 15.72
CA LEU A 467 -9.10 -11.96 15.84
C LEU A 467 -8.87 -10.73 16.70
N THR A 468 -9.72 -9.73 16.58
CA THR A 468 -9.68 -8.51 17.39
C THR A 468 -9.94 -8.82 18.86
N LEU A 469 -10.92 -9.67 19.16
CA LEU A 469 -11.20 -10.12 20.53
C LEU A 469 -10.03 -10.94 21.12
N CYS A 470 -9.34 -11.71 20.29
CA CYS A 470 -8.13 -12.44 20.67
C CYS A 470 -6.87 -11.55 20.75
N LYS A 471 -7.01 -10.23 20.58
CA LYS A 471 -5.89 -9.25 20.53
C LYS A 471 -4.85 -9.52 19.44
N ILE A 472 -5.24 -10.17 18.38
CA ILE A 472 -4.43 -10.34 17.17
C ILE A 472 -4.77 -9.20 16.21
N PRO A 473 -3.79 -8.54 15.56
CA PRO A 473 -4.04 -7.51 14.55
C PRO A 473 -4.84 -8.07 13.38
N ALA A 474 -6.15 -7.80 13.35
CA ALA A 474 -7.06 -8.33 12.35
C ALA A 474 -6.72 -7.87 10.92
N LEU A 475 -6.28 -6.61 10.77
CA LEU A 475 -5.89 -6.07 9.47
C LEU A 475 -4.70 -6.81 8.87
N ALA A 476 -3.66 -7.07 9.66
CA ALA A 476 -2.47 -7.79 9.20
C ALA A 476 -2.82 -9.21 8.75
N PHE A 477 -3.62 -9.92 9.53
CA PHE A 477 -4.08 -11.27 9.19
C PHE A 477 -4.94 -11.28 7.92
N ALA A 478 -5.88 -10.37 7.80
CA ALA A 478 -6.77 -10.24 6.65
C ALA A 478 -6.01 -9.84 5.37
N LEU A 479 -5.01 -8.97 5.47
CA LEU A 479 -4.09 -8.66 4.36
C LEU A 479 -3.36 -9.91 3.90
N GLY A 480 -2.90 -10.74 4.82
CA GLY A 480 -2.29 -12.04 4.50
C GLY A 480 -3.25 -12.98 3.77
N MET A 481 -4.52 -12.98 4.14
CA MET A 481 -5.56 -13.76 3.44
C MET A 481 -5.83 -13.24 2.02
N PHE A 482 -5.65 -11.96 1.79
CA PHE A 482 -5.95 -11.30 0.54
C PHE A 482 -4.77 -11.30 -0.45
N ILE A 483 -3.57 -11.07 0.05
CA ILE A 483 -2.35 -11.02 -0.76
C ILE A 483 -1.89 -12.46 -1.08
N PRO A 484 -1.43 -12.74 -2.31
CA PRO A 484 -0.93 -14.07 -2.67
C PRO A 484 0.19 -14.57 -1.76
N LEU A 485 0.24 -15.87 -1.56
CA LEU A 485 1.19 -16.53 -0.66
C LEU A 485 2.65 -16.23 -1.00
N GLU A 486 2.99 -16.19 -2.27
CA GLU A 486 4.34 -15.91 -2.76
C GLU A 486 4.90 -14.55 -2.31
N LEU A 487 4.04 -13.57 -2.04
CA LEU A 487 4.45 -12.26 -1.57
C LEU A 487 4.55 -12.17 -0.04
N ASN A 488 3.86 -13.04 0.69
CA ASN A 488 3.82 -13.02 2.14
C ASN A 488 4.92 -13.88 2.79
N VAL A 489 5.32 -14.96 2.16
CA VAL A 489 6.39 -15.83 2.69
C VAL A 489 7.73 -15.10 2.83
N PRO A 490 8.18 -14.28 1.86
CA PRO A 490 9.43 -13.53 2.00
C PRO A 490 9.41 -12.52 3.14
N LEU A 491 8.25 -12.03 3.54
CA LEU A 491 8.12 -11.15 4.71
C LEU A 491 8.57 -11.87 6.00
N VAL A 492 8.19 -13.12 6.15
CA VAL A 492 8.64 -13.94 7.30
C VAL A 492 10.15 -14.21 7.22
N VAL A 493 10.68 -14.47 6.04
CA VAL A 493 12.12 -14.65 5.84
C VAL A 493 12.88 -13.39 6.25
N GLY A 494 12.46 -12.21 5.78
CA GLY A 494 13.02 -10.92 6.16
C GLY A 494 12.87 -10.64 7.66
N GLY A 495 11.72 -10.92 8.23
CA GLY A 495 11.45 -10.80 9.66
C GLY A 495 12.32 -11.73 10.52
N ALA A 496 12.54 -12.96 10.06
CA ALA A 496 13.45 -13.91 10.71
C ALA A 496 14.91 -13.44 10.67
N VAL A 497 15.33 -12.85 9.56
CA VAL A 497 16.65 -12.22 9.43
C VAL A 497 16.78 -11.06 10.42
N ASN A 498 15.77 -10.22 10.54
CA ASN A 498 15.73 -9.14 11.52
C ASN A 498 15.90 -9.69 12.95
N TRP A 499 15.09 -10.67 13.30
CA TRP A 499 15.16 -11.31 14.61
C TRP A 499 16.56 -11.90 14.87
N PHE A 500 17.13 -12.61 13.91
CA PHE A 500 18.47 -13.19 14.03
C PHE A 500 19.54 -12.12 14.25
N VAL A 501 19.52 -11.05 13.47
CA VAL A 501 20.52 -9.96 13.53
C VAL A 501 20.42 -9.19 14.86
N THR A 502 19.20 -8.96 15.36
CA THR A 502 18.96 -8.13 16.55
C THR A 502 19.02 -8.89 17.88
N THR A 503 19.13 -10.21 17.87
CA THR A 503 19.11 -11.03 19.10
C THR A 503 20.36 -11.88 19.32
N ARG A 504 21.33 -11.83 18.42
CA ARG A 504 22.48 -12.75 18.44
C ARG A 504 23.53 -12.42 19.51
N SER A 505 23.64 -11.17 19.95
CA SER A 505 24.58 -10.73 20.97
C SER A 505 23.92 -10.61 22.34
N LYS A 506 24.71 -10.76 23.40
CA LYS A 506 24.30 -10.44 24.77
C LYS A 506 24.33 -8.92 25.03
N ASP A 507 25.05 -8.17 24.22
CA ASP A 507 25.14 -6.70 24.28
C ASP A 507 23.96 -6.08 23.51
N ALA A 508 23.06 -5.42 24.23
CA ALA A 508 21.89 -4.75 23.66
C ALA A 508 22.26 -3.59 22.72
N SER A 509 23.34 -2.87 23.02
CA SER A 509 23.84 -1.79 22.16
C SER A 509 24.29 -2.31 20.80
N LEU A 510 25.06 -3.40 20.79
CA LEU A 510 25.53 -4.04 19.56
C LEU A 510 24.36 -4.58 18.71
N ASN A 511 23.35 -5.17 19.36
CA ASN A 511 22.15 -5.64 18.67
C ASN A 511 21.37 -4.47 18.02
N THR A 512 21.29 -3.34 18.69
CA THR A 512 20.65 -2.13 18.15
C THR A 512 21.40 -1.59 16.94
N GLU A 513 22.72 -1.48 17.01
CA GLU A 513 23.56 -1.03 15.89
C GLU A 513 23.46 -1.96 14.66
N ARG A 514 23.44 -3.28 14.89
CA ARG A 514 23.23 -4.27 13.83
C ARG A 514 21.85 -4.16 13.22
N GLY A 515 20.83 -3.95 14.04
CA GLY A 515 19.46 -3.72 13.58
C GLY A 515 19.32 -2.47 12.71
N GLU A 516 19.92 -1.37 13.13
CA GLU A 516 19.94 -0.11 12.37
C GLU A 516 20.67 -0.26 11.04
N LYS A 517 21.81 -0.93 11.04
CA LYS A 517 22.53 -1.24 9.79
C LYS A 517 21.73 -2.13 8.87
N GLY A 518 21.06 -3.16 9.41
CA GLY A 518 20.14 -4.00 8.65
C GLY A 518 18.99 -3.21 8.04
N THR A 519 18.45 -2.21 8.75
CA THR A 519 17.42 -1.31 8.23
C THR A 519 17.93 -0.49 7.04
N LEU A 520 19.17 0.02 7.10
CA LEU A 520 19.79 0.70 5.97
C LEU A 520 19.97 -0.22 4.76
N LEU A 521 20.41 -1.46 4.98
CA LEU A 521 20.56 -2.46 3.91
C LEU A 521 19.21 -2.81 3.28
N ALA A 522 18.17 -3.01 4.10
CA ALA A 522 16.81 -3.27 3.64
C ALA A 522 16.25 -2.12 2.82
N SER A 523 16.46 -0.88 3.29
CA SER A 523 16.08 0.33 2.55
C SER A 523 16.82 0.42 1.21
N GLY A 524 18.10 0.04 1.18
CA GLY A 524 18.90 -0.05 -0.05
C GLY A 524 18.30 -1.08 -1.02
N PHE A 525 17.94 -2.26 -0.57
CA PHE A 525 17.30 -3.29 -1.40
C PHE A 525 15.99 -2.82 -2.01
N ILE A 526 15.13 -2.18 -1.21
CA ILE A 526 13.85 -1.66 -1.66
C ILE A 526 14.04 -0.54 -2.69
N ALA A 527 14.89 0.42 -2.39
CA ALA A 527 15.16 1.55 -3.29
C ALA A 527 15.86 1.09 -4.58
N GLY A 528 16.84 0.21 -4.48
CA GLY A 528 17.56 -0.34 -5.63
C GLY A 528 16.64 -1.18 -6.52
N GLY A 529 15.83 -2.05 -5.94
CA GLY A 529 14.83 -2.84 -6.67
C GLY A 529 13.81 -1.96 -7.39
N ALA A 530 13.30 -0.93 -6.71
CA ALA A 530 12.35 0.01 -7.32
C ALA A 530 12.97 0.79 -8.50
N LEU A 531 14.16 1.33 -8.34
CA LEU A 531 14.84 2.07 -9.41
C LEU A 531 15.16 1.18 -10.61
N MET A 532 15.67 -0.02 -10.38
CA MET A 532 16.01 -0.96 -11.44
C MET A 532 14.76 -1.54 -12.11
N GLY A 533 13.66 -1.69 -11.36
CA GLY A 533 12.35 -2.04 -11.91
C GLY A 533 11.84 -1.00 -12.91
N VAL A 534 12.00 0.28 -12.63
CA VAL A 534 11.65 1.37 -13.56
C VAL A 534 12.54 1.32 -14.81
N ILE A 535 13.84 1.09 -14.66
CA ILE A 535 14.76 0.97 -15.81
C ILE A 535 14.37 -0.23 -16.66
N SER A 536 14.11 -1.38 -16.07
CA SER A 536 13.65 -2.59 -16.78
C SER A 536 12.33 -2.34 -17.53
N ALA A 537 11.38 -1.66 -16.89
CA ALA A 537 10.11 -1.28 -17.52
C ALA A 537 10.33 -0.33 -18.72
N ALA A 538 11.21 0.66 -18.58
CA ALA A 538 11.56 1.59 -19.66
C ALA A 538 12.22 0.86 -20.84
N MET A 539 13.10 -0.10 -20.59
CA MET A 539 13.72 -0.92 -21.64
C MET A 539 12.67 -1.72 -22.41
N ARG A 540 11.73 -2.37 -21.70
CA ARG A 540 10.63 -3.11 -22.35
C ARG A 540 9.71 -2.20 -23.14
N PHE A 541 9.41 -1.01 -22.62
CA PHE A 541 8.65 0.00 -23.35
C PHE A 541 9.34 0.41 -24.65
N GLY A 542 10.67 0.53 -24.63
CA GLY A 542 11.50 0.77 -25.81
C GLY A 542 11.64 -0.44 -26.77
N GLY A 543 10.94 -1.55 -26.51
CA GLY A 543 10.97 -2.74 -27.35
C GLY A 543 12.13 -3.70 -27.05
N ILE A 544 12.90 -3.46 -26.00
CA ILE A 544 14.03 -4.33 -25.60
C ILE A 544 13.50 -5.41 -24.65
N ASN A 545 13.30 -6.62 -25.16
CA ASN A 545 12.95 -7.80 -24.37
C ASN A 545 14.09 -8.81 -24.47
N LEU A 546 14.80 -9.01 -23.37
CA LEU A 546 15.95 -9.92 -23.27
C LEU A 546 15.64 -11.20 -22.50
N VAL A 547 14.38 -11.39 -22.11
CA VAL A 547 13.94 -12.56 -21.34
C VAL A 547 13.81 -13.78 -22.23
N ASN A 548 14.41 -14.89 -21.81
CA ASN A 548 14.22 -16.20 -22.43
C ASN A 548 13.07 -16.94 -21.73
N GLU A 549 11.89 -16.88 -22.31
CA GLU A 549 10.68 -17.51 -21.74
C GLU A 549 10.78 -19.04 -21.67
N ALA A 550 11.46 -19.67 -22.62
CA ALA A 550 11.68 -21.12 -22.61
C ALA A 550 12.52 -21.56 -21.40
N TRP A 551 13.51 -20.75 -21.02
CA TRP A 551 14.29 -20.98 -19.81
C TRP A 551 13.48 -20.75 -18.53
N LEU A 552 12.68 -19.69 -18.47
CA LEU A 552 11.85 -19.40 -17.31
C LEU A 552 10.80 -20.47 -17.03
N ASN A 553 10.31 -21.14 -18.06
CA ASN A 553 9.39 -22.27 -17.92
C ASN A 553 10.10 -23.57 -17.53
N ASN A 554 11.42 -23.57 -17.41
CA ASN A 554 12.18 -24.73 -16.99
C ASN A 554 12.26 -24.78 -15.46
N THR A 555 12.08 -25.97 -14.89
CA THR A 555 12.17 -26.25 -13.45
C THR A 555 13.48 -25.78 -12.82
N TRP A 556 14.59 -25.88 -13.55
CA TRP A 556 15.90 -25.47 -13.06
C TRP A 556 16.02 -23.96 -12.85
N SER A 557 15.23 -23.15 -13.53
CA SER A 557 15.19 -21.70 -13.29
C SER A 557 14.66 -21.35 -11.88
N GLU A 558 13.70 -22.11 -11.40
CA GLU A 558 13.15 -21.95 -10.04
C GLU A 558 14.13 -22.45 -8.95
N VAL A 559 14.82 -23.56 -9.20
CA VAL A 559 15.87 -24.06 -8.30
C VAL A 559 17.03 -23.08 -8.20
N LEU A 560 17.45 -22.50 -9.33
CA LEU A 560 18.47 -21.45 -9.36
C LEU A 560 18.02 -20.21 -8.58
N ALA A 561 16.72 -19.85 -8.64
CA ALA A 561 16.15 -18.78 -7.85
C ALA A 561 16.32 -18.97 -6.35
N LEU A 562 16.10 -20.18 -5.84
CA LEU A 562 16.34 -20.50 -4.43
C LEU A 562 17.82 -20.36 -4.05
N GLY A 563 18.72 -20.82 -4.90
CA GLY A 563 20.17 -20.67 -4.69
C GLY A 563 20.59 -19.20 -4.62
N ALA A 564 20.14 -18.40 -5.58
CA ALA A 564 20.42 -16.96 -5.60
C ALA A 564 19.83 -16.24 -4.38
N TYR A 565 18.61 -16.59 -3.98
CA TYR A 565 17.95 -16.05 -2.79
C TYR A 565 18.71 -16.39 -1.51
N ALA A 566 19.17 -17.63 -1.36
CA ALA A 566 20.00 -18.05 -0.23
C ALA A 566 21.30 -17.23 -0.13
N LEU A 567 21.96 -17.00 -1.26
CA LEU A 567 23.17 -16.18 -1.32
C LEU A 567 22.87 -14.72 -0.94
N LEU A 568 21.74 -14.18 -1.37
CA LEU A 568 21.30 -12.83 -1.03
C LEU A 568 21.05 -12.69 0.48
N ILE A 569 20.39 -13.66 1.09
CA ILE A 569 20.15 -13.72 2.55
C ILE A 569 21.47 -13.78 3.31
N LEU A 570 22.40 -14.64 2.90
CA LEU A 570 23.72 -14.74 3.51
C LEU A 570 24.51 -13.44 3.42
N TYR A 571 24.46 -12.78 2.27
CA TYR A 571 25.05 -11.45 2.11
C TYR A 571 24.44 -10.45 3.10
N PHE A 572 23.12 -10.39 3.17
CA PHE A 572 22.40 -9.47 4.04
C PHE A 572 22.79 -9.69 5.53
N ILE A 573 22.74 -10.92 5.99
CA ILE A 573 23.12 -11.27 7.37
C ILE A 573 24.58 -10.87 7.64
N LYS A 574 25.49 -11.26 6.76
CA LYS A 574 26.92 -10.96 6.93
C LYS A 574 27.20 -9.47 6.95
N ALA A 575 26.55 -8.72 6.07
CA ALA A 575 26.70 -7.26 6.00
C ALA A 575 26.09 -6.55 7.23
N SER A 576 24.94 -7.02 7.73
CA SER A 576 24.30 -6.47 8.93
C SER A 576 25.09 -6.75 10.20
N MET A 577 25.72 -7.92 10.29
CA MET A 577 26.50 -8.34 11.48
C MET A 577 27.86 -7.63 11.59
N LYS A 578 28.40 -7.11 10.51
CA LYS A 578 29.67 -6.35 10.49
C LYS A 578 29.45 -4.92 10.95
N VAL A 579 29.37 -4.71 12.25
CA VAL A 579 29.42 -3.40 12.90
C VAL A 579 30.81 -3.27 13.53
N LYS A 580 31.45 -2.09 13.38
CA LYS A 580 32.78 -1.82 13.96
C LYS A 580 32.68 -1.47 15.43
#